data_060cad708c8c6dd5503a36fd54b6b2fc
#
_entry.id   060cad708c8c6dd5503a36fd54b6b2fc
#
_cell.length_a   1.000
_cell.length_b   1.000
_cell.length_c   1.000
_cell.angle_alpha   90.00
_cell.angle_beta   90.00
_cell.angle_gamma   90.00
#
_symmetry.space_group_name_H-M   'P 1'
#
loop_
_entity.id
_entity.type
_entity.pdbx_description
1 polymer ?
#
loop_
_entity_poly.entity_id
_entity_poly.type
_entity_poly.pdbx_seq_one_letter_code
_entity_poly.pdbx_strand_id
1 'polypeptide(L)'
;MKPTDFRHHHRLRVRWAEVDMQKIVFNPHYLAYFDCAISDYWRALAMPYTAAMQRLGGDIFLRKTAVEFNASAEMDDRLDIGLRCDRIGTSSMTFVGGIFRGDRLLTAGELVYVFADPATQTSRPVPAPLRALIEAYEAGQPVTQVQTGDWAALGDAARALRTAVFIEEQGIARADEWDEADATAVHAVVTNLLGMPVATGRLLQQAPARAASAAWRWTARCAAAGWGGS
;
A
#
# COMPACT_ATOMS: atom_id res chain seq x y z
N MET A 1 -19.71 8.56 -12.67
CA MET A 1 -18.43 8.28 -12.02
C MET A 1 -17.36 9.08 -12.74
N LYS A 2 -16.53 9.83 -12.02
CA LYS A 2 -15.45 10.69 -12.55
C LYS A 2 -14.16 10.35 -11.81
N PRO A 3 -12.96 10.65 -12.37
CA PRO A 3 -11.70 10.43 -11.65
C PRO A 3 -11.66 11.09 -10.28
N THR A 4 -12.24 12.28 -10.14
CA THR A 4 -12.28 13.04 -8.89
C THR A 4 -13.17 12.41 -7.78
N ASP A 5 -13.93 11.38 -8.09
CA ASP A 5 -14.74 10.65 -7.10
C ASP A 5 -13.89 9.68 -6.26
N PHE A 6 -12.61 9.54 -6.60
CA PHE A 6 -11.68 8.61 -5.97
C PHE A 6 -10.50 9.34 -5.37
N ARG A 7 -10.07 8.90 -4.19
CA ARG A 7 -8.82 9.34 -3.57
C ARG A 7 -7.63 8.49 -4.06
N HIS A 8 -7.86 7.20 -4.25
CA HIS A 8 -6.83 6.28 -4.71
C HIS A 8 -6.86 6.13 -6.21
N HIS A 9 -5.67 6.21 -6.82
CA HIS A 9 -5.47 6.03 -8.26
C HIS A 9 -4.26 5.15 -8.53
N HIS A 10 -4.48 4.14 -9.36
CA HIS A 10 -3.42 3.32 -9.97
C HIS A 10 -3.32 3.66 -11.45
N ARG A 11 -2.10 3.91 -11.95
CA ARG A 11 -1.87 4.29 -13.34
C ARG A 11 -1.08 3.22 -14.06
N LEU A 12 -1.53 2.86 -15.24
CA LEU A 12 -0.84 1.90 -16.10
C LEU A 12 -0.92 2.31 -17.57
N ARG A 13 -0.08 1.68 -18.37
CA ARG A 13 -0.15 1.73 -19.83
C ARG A 13 -0.56 0.34 -20.33
N VAL A 14 -1.53 0.29 -21.25
CA VAL A 14 -1.97 -0.95 -21.88
C VAL A 14 -0.80 -1.54 -22.68
N ARG A 15 -0.50 -2.80 -22.43
CA ARG A 15 0.61 -3.54 -23.06
C ARG A 15 0.11 -4.30 -24.28
N TRP A 16 1.01 -4.58 -25.21
CA TRP A 16 0.72 -5.37 -26.42
C TRP A 16 0.07 -6.74 -26.09
N ALA A 17 0.52 -7.41 -25.07
CA ALA A 17 0.01 -8.71 -24.65
C ALA A 17 -1.43 -8.69 -24.07
N GLU A 18 -2.01 -7.52 -23.86
CA GLU A 18 -3.33 -7.35 -23.24
C GLU A 18 -4.44 -7.09 -24.26
N VAL A 19 -4.08 -6.91 -25.55
CA VAL A 19 -5.06 -6.66 -26.61
C VAL A 19 -5.35 -7.95 -27.38
N ASP A 20 -6.60 -8.07 -27.84
CA ASP A 20 -7.09 -9.20 -28.61
C ASP A 20 -7.07 -8.91 -30.13
N MET A 21 -7.65 -9.82 -30.91
CA MET A 21 -7.75 -9.68 -32.36
C MET A 21 -8.62 -8.48 -32.81
N GLN A 22 -9.46 -7.94 -31.94
CA GLN A 22 -10.23 -6.72 -32.19
C GLN A 22 -9.40 -5.45 -31.96
N LYS A 23 -8.13 -5.60 -31.53
CA LYS A 23 -7.18 -4.53 -31.18
C LYS A 23 -7.59 -3.70 -29.97
N ILE A 24 -8.44 -4.25 -29.12
CA ILE A 24 -8.87 -3.67 -27.86
C ILE A 24 -8.45 -4.56 -26.71
N VAL A 25 -8.43 -4.03 -25.50
CA VAL A 25 -8.08 -4.80 -24.30
C VAL A 25 -9.06 -5.96 -24.13
N PHE A 26 -8.51 -7.19 -24.04
CA PHE A 26 -9.29 -8.39 -23.80
C PHE A 26 -9.94 -8.34 -22.42
N ASN A 27 -11.25 -8.62 -22.35
CA ASN A 27 -12.09 -8.38 -21.18
C ASN A 27 -11.52 -8.83 -19.83
N PRO A 28 -10.87 -9.99 -19.66
CA PRO A 28 -10.30 -10.39 -18.37
C PRO A 28 -9.21 -9.46 -17.84
N HIS A 29 -8.51 -8.72 -18.70
CA HIS A 29 -7.47 -7.81 -18.25
C HIS A 29 -8.00 -6.64 -17.43
N TYR A 30 -9.26 -6.24 -17.62
CA TYR A 30 -9.86 -5.21 -16.77
C TYR A 30 -9.98 -5.66 -15.31
N LEU A 31 -10.20 -6.97 -15.07
CA LEU A 31 -10.15 -7.52 -13.71
C LEU A 31 -8.73 -7.47 -13.13
N ALA A 32 -7.72 -7.79 -13.95
CA ALA A 32 -6.32 -7.68 -13.55
C ALA A 32 -5.92 -6.23 -13.24
N TYR A 33 -6.47 -5.25 -13.97
CA TYR A 33 -6.24 -3.84 -13.69
C TYR A 33 -6.84 -3.41 -12.34
N PHE A 34 -8.04 -3.88 -12.02
CA PHE A 34 -8.62 -3.68 -10.69
C PHE A 34 -7.81 -4.38 -9.59
N ASP A 35 -7.27 -5.57 -9.86
CA ASP A 35 -6.43 -6.31 -8.91
C ASP A 35 -5.09 -5.59 -8.65
N CYS A 36 -4.49 -5.00 -9.68
CA CYS A 36 -3.35 -4.10 -9.50
C CYS A 36 -3.71 -2.87 -8.64
N ALA A 37 -4.87 -2.27 -8.89
CA ALA A 37 -5.32 -1.10 -8.14
C ALA A 37 -5.60 -1.43 -6.67
N ILE A 38 -6.20 -2.59 -6.35
CA ILE A 38 -6.42 -3.01 -4.97
C ILE A 38 -5.10 -3.31 -4.26
N SER A 39 -4.13 -3.88 -4.96
CA SER A 39 -2.79 -4.11 -4.42
C SER A 39 -2.09 -2.80 -4.06
N ASP A 40 -2.21 -1.77 -4.89
CA ASP A 40 -1.68 -0.44 -4.62
C ASP A 40 -2.48 0.30 -3.54
N TYR A 41 -3.78 0.06 -3.44
CA TYR A 41 -4.61 0.59 -2.36
C TYR A 41 -4.08 0.17 -0.99
N TRP A 42 -3.74 -1.13 -0.80
CA TRP A 42 -3.13 -1.59 0.45
C TRP A 42 -1.76 -0.93 0.72
N ARG A 43 -0.98 -0.65 -0.32
CA ARG A 43 0.28 0.11 -0.19
C ARG A 43 0.02 1.56 0.22
N ALA A 44 -1.00 2.20 -0.35
CA ALA A 44 -1.39 3.57 0.01
C ALA A 44 -1.84 3.70 1.49
N LEU A 45 -2.32 2.61 2.09
CA LEU A 45 -2.60 2.51 3.52
C LEU A 45 -1.33 2.30 4.37
N ALA A 46 -0.15 2.33 3.77
CA ALA A 46 1.12 1.97 4.41
C ALA A 46 1.04 0.60 5.11
N MET A 47 0.38 -0.37 4.47
CA MET A 47 0.13 -1.69 5.03
C MET A 47 1.05 -2.73 4.38
N PRO A 48 2.07 -3.26 5.08
CA PRO A 48 2.84 -4.42 4.63
C PRO A 48 1.92 -5.65 4.67
N TYR A 49 1.26 -5.94 3.55
CA TYR A 49 0.08 -6.81 3.44
C TYR A 49 0.24 -8.14 4.16
N THR A 50 1.28 -8.91 3.83
CA THR A 50 1.48 -10.25 4.40
C THR A 50 1.62 -10.22 5.93
N ALA A 51 2.45 -9.32 6.46
CA ALA A 51 2.65 -9.19 7.90
C ALA A 51 1.41 -8.63 8.60
N ALA A 52 0.67 -7.72 7.94
CA ALA A 52 -0.58 -7.19 8.47
C ALA A 52 -1.66 -8.29 8.56
N MET A 53 -1.83 -9.10 7.51
CA MET A 53 -2.81 -10.19 7.51
C MET A 53 -2.49 -11.24 8.57
N GLN A 54 -1.21 -11.61 8.74
CA GLN A 54 -0.77 -12.50 9.83
C GLN A 54 -1.12 -11.92 11.20
N ARG A 55 -0.84 -10.63 11.42
CA ARG A 55 -1.16 -9.95 12.69
C ARG A 55 -2.66 -9.86 12.96
N LEU A 56 -3.46 -9.69 11.92
CA LEU A 56 -4.92 -9.59 11.99
C LEU A 56 -5.59 -10.98 12.11
N GLY A 57 -4.86 -12.07 11.90
CA GLY A 57 -5.32 -13.43 12.06
C GLY A 57 -6.26 -13.89 10.95
N GLY A 58 -6.09 -13.41 9.72
CA GLY A 58 -6.90 -13.79 8.58
C GLY A 58 -6.35 -13.23 7.29
N ASP A 59 -7.09 -13.38 6.19
CA ASP A 59 -6.74 -12.83 4.88
C ASP A 59 -7.98 -12.33 4.14
N ILE A 60 -7.77 -11.66 3.01
CA ILE A 60 -8.82 -11.01 2.23
C ILE A 60 -8.97 -11.75 0.90
N PHE A 61 -10.18 -12.25 0.64
CA PHE A 61 -10.49 -13.03 -0.56
C PHE A 61 -11.55 -12.33 -1.38
N LEU A 62 -11.33 -12.23 -2.70
CA LEU A 62 -12.33 -11.75 -3.64
C LEU A 62 -13.49 -12.75 -3.72
N ARG A 63 -14.70 -12.33 -3.38
CA ARG A 63 -15.91 -13.16 -3.35
C ARG A 63 -16.81 -12.94 -4.54
N LYS A 64 -16.90 -11.69 -5.03
CA LYS A 64 -17.75 -11.29 -6.14
C LYS A 64 -17.10 -10.13 -6.88
N THR A 65 -17.24 -10.13 -8.19
CA THR A 65 -16.94 -8.99 -9.04
C THR A 65 -18.09 -8.77 -10.03
N ALA A 66 -18.48 -7.52 -10.21
CA ALA A 66 -19.35 -7.08 -11.29
C ALA A 66 -18.63 -5.99 -12.08
N VAL A 67 -18.65 -6.08 -13.40
CA VAL A 67 -17.95 -5.14 -14.28
C VAL A 67 -18.90 -4.71 -15.41
N GLU A 68 -18.98 -3.41 -15.65
CA GLU A 68 -19.72 -2.80 -16.75
C GLU A 68 -18.74 -2.17 -17.73
N PHE A 69 -18.82 -2.54 -18.99
CA PHE A 69 -17.99 -2.04 -20.07
C PHE A 69 -18.70 -0.94 -20.84
N ASN A 70 -18.25 0.31 -20.71
CA ASN A 70 -18.83 1.48 -21.37
C ASN A 70 -18.08 1.84 -22.66
N ALA A 71 -16.77 1.55 -22.70
CA ALA A 71 -15.92 1.75 -23.86
C ALA A 71 -14.67 0.87 -23.74
N SER A 72 -14.01 0.64 -24.87
CA SER A 72 -12.79 -0.17 -24.93
C SER A 72 -11.54 0.69 -24.71
N ALA A 73 -10.54 0.11 -24.06
CA ALA A 73 -9.18 0.58 -24.09
C ALA A 73 -8.41 -0.09 -25.22
N GLU A 74 -7.41 0.60 -25.76
CA GLU A 74 -6.58 0.18 -26.87
C GLU A 74 -5.10 0.08 -26.45
N MET A 75 -4.27 -0.53 -27.28
CA MET A 75 -2.83 -0.61 -27.03
C MET A 75 -2.24 0.81 -26.84
N ASP A 76 -1.31 0.92 -25.90
CA ASP A 76 -0.64 2.17 -25.50
C ASP A 76 -1.53 3.21 -24.78
N ASP A 77 -2.82 2.96 -24.60
CA ASP A 77 -3.64 3.82 -23.75
C ASP A 77 -3.03 3.96 -22.36
N ARG A 78 -3.03 5.17 -21.84
CA ARG A 78 -2.73 5.45 -20.43
C ARG A 78 -4.04 5.47 -19.67
N LEU A 79 -4.16 4.50 -18.76
CA LEU A 79 -5.36 4.31 -17.96
C LEU A 79 -5.10 4.78 -16.53
N ASP A 80 -6.12 5.39 -15.95
CA ASP A 80 -6.18 5.77 -14.55
C ASP A 80 -7.31 4.97 -13.89
N ILE A 81 -6.97 4.14 -12.92
CA ILE A 81 -7.91 3.29 -12.19
C ILE A 81 -8.18 3.91 -10.84
N GLY A 82 -9.33 4.56 -10.71
CA GLY A 82 -9.81 5.05 -9.41
C GLY A 82 -10.45 3.92 -8.63
N LEU A 83 -10.16 3.85 -7.33
CA LEU A 83 -10.70 2.84 -6.42
C LEU A 83 -11.00 3.46 -5.05
N ARG A 84 -12.13 3.06 -4.44
CA ARG A 84 -12.46 3.41 -3.05
C ARG A 84 -13.19 2.26 -2.37
N CYS A 85 -13.03 2.15 -1.06
CA CYS A 85 -13.87 1.29 -0.25
C CYS A 85 -15.20 2.00 0.03
N ASP A 86 -16.28 1.51 -0.60
CA ASP A 86 -17.61 2.12 -0.50
C ASP A 86 -18.36 1.70 0.77
N ARG A 87 -18.14 0.46 1.20
CA ARG A 87 -18.82 -0.10 2.38
C ARG A 87 -18.01 -1.21 3.04
N ILE A 88 -17.98 -1.20 4.38
CA ILE A 88 -17.46 -2.29 5.20
C ILE A 88 -18.59 -2.90 6.02
N GLY A 89 -18.98 -4.14 5.67
CA GLY A 89 -19.96 -4.96 6.40
C GLY A 89 -19.36 -5.68 7.60
N THR A 90 -20.03 -6.74 8.08
CA THR A 90 -19.51 -7.54 9.20
C THR A 90 -18.21 -8.28 8.80
N SER A 91 -18.25 -9.03 7.71
CA SER A 91 -17.09 -9.82 7.22
C SER A 91 -16.67 -9.43 5.80
N SER A 92 -17.33 -8.48 5.16
CA SER A 92 -17.09 -8.08 3.77
C SER A 92 -16.74 -6.62 3.63
N MET A 93 -15.98 -6.31 2.58
CA MET A 93 -15.65 -4.95 2.13
C MET A 93 -16.04 -4.85 0.67
N THR A 94 -16.83 -3.85 0.32
CA THR A 94 -17.22 -3.56 -1.06
C THR A 94 -16.40 -2.39 -1.56
N PHE A 95 -15.62 -2.64 -2.61
CA PHE A 95 -14.91 -1.60 -3.33
C PHE A 95 -15.64 -1.27 -4.61
N VAL A 96 -15.66 0.00 -4.96
CA VAL A 96 -16.12 0.48 -6.26
C VAL A 96 -14.95 1.14 -6.97
N GLY A 97 -14.87 0.93 -8.28
CA GLY A 97 -13.81 1.48 -9.08
C GLY A 97 -14.26 1.91 -10.47
N GLY A 98 -13.44 2.75 -11.08
CA GLY A 98 -13.59 3.16 -12.46
C GLY A 98 -12.25 3.14 -13.18
N ILE A 99 -12.25 2.65 -14.42
CA ILE A 99 -11.08 2.70 -15.30
C ILE A 99 -11.32 3.81 -16.31
N PHE A 100 -10.41 4.76 -16.37
CA PHE A 100 -10.56 5.99 -17.15
C PHE A 100 -9.43 6.13 -18.17
N ARG A 101 -9.77 6.73 -19.31
CA ARG A 101 -8.84 7.31 -20.28
C ARG A 101 -9.05 8.83 -20.30
N GLY A 102 -8.18 9.56 -19.60
CA GLY A 102 -8.46 10.94 -19.23
C GLY A 102 -9.72 11.02 -18.34
N ASP A 103 -10.69 11.85 -18.72
CA ASP A 103 -11.96 11.96 -17.98
C ASP A 103 -13.03 10.97 -18.44
N ARG A 104 -12.75 10.18 -19.47
CA ARG A 104 -13.72 9.23 -20.02
C ARG A 104 -13.71 7.92 -19.23
N LEU A 105 -14.84 7.57 -18.64
CA LEU A 105 -15.05 6.27 -18.03
C LEU A 105 -15.14 5.19 -19.11
N LEU A 106 -14.23 4.22 -19.06
CA LEU A 106 -14.22 3.04 -19.93
C LEU A 106 -14.93 1.86 -19.26
N THR A 107 -14.69 1.66 -17.98
CA THR A 107 -15.19 0.49 -17.26
C THR A 107 -15.52 0.89 -15.82
N ALA A 108 -16.67 0.45 -15.32
CA ALA A 108 -17.03 0.54 -13.91
C ALA A 108 -16.98 -0.84 -13.27
N GLY A 109 -16.54 -0.93 -12.01
CA GLY A 109 -16.41 -2.19 -11.29
C GLY A 109 -16.90 -2.11 -9.84
N GLU A 110 -17.51 -3.20 -9.38
CA GLU A 110 -17.80 -3.48 -7.98
C GLU A 110 -17.07 -4.77 -7.59
N LEU A 111 -16.24 -4.71 -6.54
CA LEU A 111 -15.48 -5.85 -6.03
C LEU A 111 -15.86 -6.06 -4.56
N VAL A 112 -16.31 -7.27 -4.24
CA VAL A 112 -16.66 -7.63 -2.86
C VAL A 112 -15.59 -8.58 -2.35
N TYR A 113 -14.85 -8.13 -1.36
CA TYR A 113 -13.86 -8.93 -0.63
C TYR A 113 -14.43 -9.39 0.70
N VAL A 114 -13.98 -10.56 1.15
CA VAL A 114 -14.37 -11.13 2.44
C VAL A 114 -13.10 -11.39 3.25
N PHE A 115 -13.11 -10.95 4.51
CA PHE A 115 -12.08 -11.32 5.47
C PHE A 115 -12.38 -12.73 6.00
N ALA A 116 -11.42 -13.64 5.91
CA ALA A 116 -11.62 -15.04 6.23
C ALA A 116 -10.35 -15.67 6.81
N ASP A 117 -10.53 -16.80 7.45
CA ASP A 117 -9.46 -17.72 7.83
C ASP A 117 -8.92 -18.40 6.56
N PRO A 118 -7.62 -18.27 6.22
CA PRO A 118 -7.06 -18.86 5.01
C PRO A 118 -7.02 -20.39 5.05
N ALA A 119 -6.96 -21.02 6.24
CA ALA A 119 -6.89 -22.47 6.38
C ALA A 119 -8.26 -23.14 6.22
N THR A 120 -9.31 -22.53 6.78
CA THR A 120 -10.66 -23.09 6.77
C THR A 120 -11.57 -22.44 5.73
N GLN A 121 -11.14 -21.33 5.14
CA GLN A 121 -11.92 -20.46 4.26
C GLN A 121 -13.25 -19.98 4.87
N THR A 122 -13.32 -19.99 6.21
CA THR A 122 -14.49 -19.51 6.95
C THR A 122 -14.39 -18.01 7.15
N SER A 123 -15.47 -17.29 6.79
CA SER A 123 -15.54 -15.85 6.98
C SER A 123 -15.42 -15.44 8.45
N ARG A 124 -14.68 -14.37 8.70
CA ARG A 124 -14.47 -13.75 10.00
C ARG A 124 -14.90 -12.28 9.95
N PRO A 125 -15.30 -11.69 11.08
CA PRO A 125 -15.53 -10.25 11.12
C PRO A 125 -14.29 -9.48 10.67
N VAL A 126 -14.48 -8.42 9.88
CA VAL A 126 -13.40 -7.49 9.53
C VAL A 126 -12.86 -6.89 10.82
N PRO A 127 -11.56 -7.08 11.12
CA PRO A 127 -10.97 -6.60 12.37
C PRO A 127 -11.14 -5.09 12.54
N ALA A 128 -11.48 -4.66 13.76
CA ALA A 128 -11.69 -3.24 14.06
C ALA A 128 -10.51 -2.33 13.64
N PRO A 129 -9.23 -2.73 13.86
CA PRO A 129 -8.10 -1.93 13.38
C PRO A 129 -8.04 -1.78 11.85
N LEU A 130 -8.37 -2.84 11.10
CA LEU A 130 -8.40 -2.79 9.63
C LEU A 130 -9.53 -1.86 9.15
N ARG A 131 -10.70 -1.98 9.76
CA ARG A 131 -11.84 -1.08 9.48
C ARG A 131 -11.45 0.37 9.71
N ALA A 132 -10.89 0.69 10.87
CA ALA A 132 -10.50 2.04 11.24
C ALA A 132 -9.43 2.62 10.29
N LEU A 133 -8.47 1.78 9.85
CA LEU A 133 -7.45 2.18 8.88
C LEU A 133 -8.07 2.56 7.52
N ILE A 134 -8.98 1.74 7.01
CA ILE A 134 -9.65 2.00 5.73
C ILE A 134 -10.54 3.24 5.84
N GLU A 135 -11.35 3.35 6.90
CA GLU A 135 -12.24 4.50 7.13
C GLU A 135 -11.45 5.82 7.27
N ALA A 136 -10.32 5.81 7.96
CA ALA A 136 -9.43 6.97 8.06
C ALA A 136 -8.88 7.38 6.69
N TYR A 137 -8.44 6.41 5.89
CA TYR A 137 -7.94 6.67 4.54
C TYR A 137 -9.02 7.29 3.67
N GLU A 138 -10.21 6.69 3.60
CA GLU A 138 -11.32 7.21 2.77
C GLU A 138 -11.79 8.60 3.23
N ALA A 139 -11.72 8.87 4.53
CA ALA A 139 -12.00 10.19 5.11
C ALA A 139 -10.91 11.26 4.86
N GLY A 140 -9.83 10.91 4.16
CA GLY A 140 -8.73 11.85 3.91
C GLY A 140 -7.78 12.05 5.09
N GLN A 141 -7.92 11.26 6.16
CA GLN A 141 -7.07 11.35 7.34
C GLN A 141 -5.71 10.69 7.12
N PRO A 142 -4.67 11.10 7.87
CA PRO A 142 -3.38 10.43 7.87
C PRO A 142 -3.52 8.97 8.33
N VAL A 143 -2.89 8.05 7.62
CA VAL A 143 -2.85 6.61 7.95
C VAL A 143 -1.54 6.20 8.62
N THR A 144 -0.63 7.15 8.80
CA THR A 144 0.67 6.97 9.45
C THR A 144 0.93 8.06 10.45
N GLN A 145 1.77 7.75 11.44
CA GLN A 145 2.27 8.68 12.45
C GLN A 145 3.79 8.63 12.46
N VAL A 146 4.43 9.79 12.61
CA VAL A 146 5.88 9.91 12.74
C VAL A 146 6.21 10.18 14.21
N GLN A 147 7.11 9.38 14.78
CA GLN A 147 7.67 9.59 16.10
C GLN A 147 9.17 9.89 15.96
N THR A 148 9.65 10.88 16.68
CA THR A 148 11.08 11.20 16.76
C THR A 148 11.55 11.04 18.21
N GLY A 149 12.76 10.55 18.40
CA GLY A 149 13.30 10.29 19.72
C GLY A 149 14.73 9.77 19.66
N ASP A 150 15.23 9.37 20.81
CA ASP A 150 16.53 8.72 20.96
C ASP A 150 16.48 7.20 20.69
N TRP A 151 17.63 6.58 20.74
CA TRP A 151 17.76 5.12 20.58
C TRP A 151 17.05 4.31 21.66
N ALA A 152 17.00 4.84 22.90
CA ALA A 152 16.31 4.16 24.00
C ALA A 152 14.80 4.04 23.74
N ALA A 153 14.20 5.08 23.15
CA ALA A 153 12.77 5.11 22.85
C ALA A 153 12.38 4.38 21.55
N LEU A 154 13.18 4.48 20.51
CA LEU A 154 12.81 4.04 19.16
C LEU A 154 13.70 2.92 18.58
N GLY A 155 14.75 2.53 19.31
CA GLY A 155 15.77 1.59 18.81
C GLY A 155 15.21 0.22 18.43
N ASP A 156 14.25 -0.33 19.15
CA ASP A 156 13.67 -1.64 18.84
C ASP A 156 12.90 -1.62 17.52
N ALA A 157 12.07 -0.61 17.30
CA ALA A 157 11.32 -0.46 16.06
C ALA A 157 12.23 -0.16 14.86
N ALA A 158 13.24 0.71 15.07
CA ALA A 158 14.24 1.03 14.06
C ALA A 158 15.07 -0.21 13.68
N ARG A 159 15.49 -1.00 14.69
CA ARG A 159 16.25 -2.23 14.51
C ARG A 159 15.47 -3.26 13.71
N ALA A 160 14.21 -3.49 14.05
CA ALA A 160 13.36 -4.45 13.33
C ALA A 160 13.27 -4.11 11.83
N LEU A 161 13.03 -2.84 11.50
CA LEU A 161 12.97 -2.38 10.10
C LEU A 161 14.32 -2.47 9.39
N ARG A 162 15.40 -2.03 10.03
CA ARG A 162 16.73 -2.07 9.43
C ARG A 162 17.19 -3.50 9.22
N THR A 163 16.89 -4.42 10.14
CA THR A 163 17.15 -5.85 9.95
C THR A 163 16.42 -6.37 8.72
N ALA A 164 15.13 -6.14 8.61
CA ALA A 164 14.32 -6.63 7.50
C ALA A 164 14.81 -6.08 6.14
N VAL A 165 15.15 -4.79 6.08
CA VAL A 165 15.53 -4.15 4.81
C VAL A 165 16.99 -4.38 4.47
N PHE A 166 17.92 -4.15 5.41
CA PHE A 166 19.34 -4.14 5.09
C PHE A 166 19.96 -5.53 5.16
N ILE A 167 19.59 -6.30 6.18
CA ILE A 167 20.22 -7.61 6.40
C ILE A 167 19.47 -8.68 5.58
N GLU A 168 18.15 -8.77 5.70
CA GLU A 168 17.37 -9.86 5.09
C GLU A 168 17.10 -9.61 3.59
N GLU A 169 16.79 -8.37 3.19
CA GLU A 169 16.45 -8.07 1.79
C GLU A 169 17.69 -7.68 0.97
N GLN A 170 18.54 -6.77 1.48
CA GLN A 170 19.72 -6.28 0.75
C GLN A 170 21.00 -7.10 1.00
N GLY A 171 21.01 -8.01 1.96
CA GLY A 171 22.16 -8.87 2.26
C GLY A 171 23.36 -8.16 2.86
N ILE A 172 23.17 -7.00 3.50
CA ILE A 172 24.24 -6.30 4.21
C ILE A 172 24.63 -7.13 5.43
N ALA A 173 25.94 -7.28 5.65
CA ALA A 173 26.41 -8.03 6.80
C ALA A 173 25.95 -7.37 8.11
N ARG A 174 25.44 -8.19 9.04
CA ARG A 174 24.91 -7.69 10.32
C ARG A 174 25.92 -6.82 11.10
N ALA A 175 27.20 -7.10 10.95
CA ALA A 175 28.27 -6.32 11.60
C ALA A 175 28.44 -4.91 11.02
N ASP A 176 28.07 -4.72 9.75
CA ASP A 176 28.24 -3.44 9.05
C ASP A 176 27.02 -2.52 9.20
N GLU A 177 25.90 -3.08 9.66
CA GLU A 177 24.66 -2.30 9.80
C GLU A 177 24.59 -1.50 11.12
N TRP A 178 25.23 -1.97 12.17
CA TRP A 178 25.16 -1.38 13.51
C TRP A 178 26.45 -0.61 13.83
N ASP A 179 26.30 0.64 14.25
CA ASP A 179 27.40 1.49 14.70
C ASP A 179 27.07 2.22 16.00
N GLU A 180 28.11 2.75 16.67
CA GLU A 180 27.99 3.47 17.94
C GLU A 180 27.22 4.80 17.78
N ALA A 181 27.10 5.32 16.57
CA ALA A 181 26.42 6.56 16.28
C ALA A 181 24.89 6.44 16.51
N ASP A 182 24.33 5.23 16.52
CA ASP A 182 22.93 5.02 16.86
C ASP A 182 22.58 5.54 18.26
N ALA A 183 23.51 5.44 19.23
CA ALA A 183 23.28 5.90 20.60
C ALA A 183 23.12 7.42 20.74
N THR A 184 23.71 8.18 19.80
CA THR A 184 23.72 9.67 19.85
C THR A 184 22.90 10.30 18.75
N ALA A 185 22.39 9.50 17.82
CA ALA A 185 21.53 9.97 16.73
C ALA A 185 20.14 10.35 17.21
N VAL A 186 19.50 11.26 16.46
CA VAL A 186 18.05 11.43 16.53
C VAL A 186 17.41 10.45 15.56
N HIS A 187 16.52 9.60 16.07
CA HIS A 187 15.81 8.61 15.29
C HIS A 187 14.39 9.09 14.96
N ALA A 188 13.90 8.67 13.81
CA ALA A 188 12.50 8.81 13.42
C ALA A 188 11.96 7.45 13.00
N VAL A 189 10.76 7.11 13.47
CA VAL A 189 10.02 5.91 13.07
C VAL A 189 8.63 6.31 12.61
N VAL A 190 8.22 5.79 11.48
CA VAL A 190 6.87 5.93 10.96
C VAL A 190 6.12 4.64 11.25
N THR A 191 4.97 4.75 11.91
CA THR A 191 4.06 3.63 12.14
C THR A 191 2.74 3.85 11.42
N ASN A 192 2.13 2.80 10.89
CA ASN A 192 0.76 2.86 10.39
C ASN A 192 -0.26 2.75 11.53
N LEU A 193 -1.55 2.94 11.23
CA LEU A 193 -2.62 2.85 12.24
C LEU A 193 -2.84 1.43 12.80
N LEU A 194 -2.21 0.40 12.22
CA LEU A 194 -2.14 -0.93 12.83
C LEU A 194 -1.03 -1.04 13.88
N GLY A 195 -0.29 0.05 14.16
CA GLY A 195 0.86 0.06 15.06
C GLY A 195 2.06 -0.71 14.51
N MET A 196 2.18 -0.84 13.19
CA MET A 196 3.30 -1.50 12.54
C MET A 196 4.31 -0.45 12.09
N PRO A 197 5.59 -0.57 12.45
CA PRO A 197 6.62 0.30 11.91
C PRO A 197 6.79 0.02 10.41
N VAL A 198 6.80 1.09 9.59
CA VAL A 198 6.84 0.99 8.12
C VAL A 198 7.97 1.77 7.49
N ALA A 199 8.57 2.71 8.21
CA ALA A 199 9.77 3.41 7.79
C ALA A 199 10.58 3.85 9.01
N THR A 200 11.89 3.99 8.85
CA THR A 200 12.78 4.55 9.84
C THR A 200 13.88 5.38 9.20
N GLY A 201 14.41 6.35 9.95
CA GLY A 201 15.55 7.15 9.59
C GLY A 201 16.29 7.62 10.82
N ARG A 202 17.56 8.02 10.62
CA ARG A 202 18.35 8.65 11.70
C ARG A 202 19.03 9.91 11.18
N LEU A 203 19.19 10.88 12.06
CA LEU A 203 19.93 12.11 11.84
C LEU A 203 21.19 12.08 12.71
N LEU A 204 22.35 12.19 12.06
CA LEU A 204 23.66 12.23 12.71
C LEU A 204 24.20 13.66 12.72
N GLN A 205 24.77 14.08 13.83
CA GLN A 205 25.53 15.32 13.92
C GLN A 205 26.99 15.04 13.55
N GLN A 206 27.43 15.51 12.38
CA GLN A 206 28.80 15.30 11.89
C GLN A 206 29.81 16.33 12.40
N ALA A 207 29.35 17.51 12.83
CA ALA A 207 30.17 18.58 13.41
C ALA A 207 29.26 19.55 14.19
N PRO A 208 29.82 20.39 15.11
CA PRO A 208 28.99 21.26 15.98
C PRO A 208 28.04 22.22 15.26
N ALA A 209 28.13 22.37 13.93
CA ALA A 209 27.32 23.29 13.13
C ALA A 209 26.70 22.67 11.87
N ARG A 210 26.83 21.38 11.61
CA ARG A 210 26.21 20.70 10.45
C ARG A 210 25.53 19.42 10.84
N ALA A 211 24.22 19.36 10.61
CA ALA A 211 23.48 18.10 10.62
C ALA A 211 23.60 17.46 9.24
N ALA A 212 24.09 16.23 9.19
CA ALA A 212 23.99 15.42 7.97
C ALA A 212 22.69 14.63 7.99
N SER A 213 21.88 14.76 6.95
CA SER A 213 20.73 13.91 6.76
C SER A 213 21.21 12.48 6.51
N ALA A 214 20.93 11.58 7.41
CA ALA A 214 21.11 10.16 7.17
C ALA A 214 19.94 9.60 6.37
N ALA A 215 20.23 8.61 5.55
CA ALA A 215 19.30 8.01 4.61
C ALA A 215 17.95 7.63 5.24
N TRP A 216 16.88 8.19 4.68
CA TRP A 216 15.54 7.64 4.83
C TRP A 216 15.48 6.31 4.10
N ARG A 217 15.04 5.27 4.77
CA ARG A 217 14.91 3.95 4.18
C ARG A 217 13.51 3.41 4.39
N TRP A 218 12.90 2.99 3.31
CA TRP A 218 11.57 2.41 3.27
C TRP A 218 11.70 0.89 3.14
N THR A 219 10.76 0.14 3.68
CA THR A 219 10.66 -1.27 3.28
C THR A 219 10.31 -1.31 1.79
N ALA A 220 10.90 -2.22 1.02
CA ALA A 220 10.72 -2.31 -0.43
C ALA A 220 9.24 -2.34 -0.86
N ARG A 221 8.36 -2.88 -0.02
CA ARG A 221 6.92 -2.93 -0.26
C ARG A 221 6.21 -1.58 -0.10
N CYS A 222 6.76 -0.67 0.69
CA CYS A 222 6.21 0.69 0.84
C CYS A 222 6.82 1.67 -0.17
N ALA A 223 8.05 1.44 -0.65
CA ALA A 223 8.72 2.28 -1.64
C ALA A 223 7.96 2.38 -2.97
N ALA A 224 7.17 1.36 -3.34
CA ALA A 224 6.34 1.38 -4.54
C ALA A 224 5.14 2.36 -4.48
N ALA A 225 4.82 2.92 -3.31
CA ALA A 225 3.68 3.82 -3.13
C ALA A 225 3.97 5.31 -3.40
N GLY A 226 5.15 5.65 -3.95
CA GLY A 226 5.47 7.03 -4.36
C GLY A 226 5.70 8.03 -3.23
N TRP A 227 5.97 7.58 -2.00
CA TRP A 227 6.15 8.42 -0.82
C TRP A 227 7.57 9.00 -0.67
N GLY A 228 8.40 8.89 -1.70
CA GLY A 228 9.81 9.33 -1.73
C GLY A 228 10.08 10.64 -2.45
N GLY A 229 9.13 11.55 -2.57
CA GLY A 229 9.30 12.80 -3.32
C GLY A 229 8.88 14.05 -2.54
N SER A 230 9.80 14.65 -1.86
CA SER A 230 10.10 16.10 -1.70
C SER A 230 11.10 16.33 -0.57
#